data_dc278e2714387a2aaafe929a97800571
#
_entry.id   dc278e2714387a2aaafe929a97800571
#
_cell.length_a   1.000
_cell.length_b   1.000
_cell.length_c   1.000
_cell.angle_alpha   90.00
_cell.angle_beta   90.00
_cell.angle_gamma   90.00
#
_symmetry.space_group_name_H-M   'P 1'
#
loop_
_entity.id
_entity.type
_entity.pdbx_description
1 polymer ?
#
loop_
_entity_poly.entity_id
_entity_poly.type
_entity_poly.pdbx_seq_one_letter_code
_entity_poly.pdbx_strand_id
1 'polypeptide(L)'
;MKKRVLIALAIILSSFFAGAQANLSGTYGYSMKIEGNPGNDKDATGPKGTLVLLRMEDNKYRFWLDVTIGWPNYNVGETDGTITFVNDTASFDNTFEDATTPCILKFKLNGTTININSLSTSFNCGFGNGVNADGDYARLKTQPVLNNDWLKKEYHQSPTITITSNKAELFQDENGLRPFTKKQYFVKGDKLLSIAETEKTVYTEFISASGKFIYGWIKKTDVKMMDSE
;
A
#
# COMPACT_ATOMS: atom_id res chain seq x y z
N MET A 1 35.32 -18.43 -39.12
CA MET A 1 34.24 -17.45 -39.02
C MET A 1 32.93 -17.96 -38.38
N LYS A 2 32.50 -19.23 -38.54
CA LYS A 2 31.25 -19.77 -37.98
C LYS A 2 31.14 -19.82 -36.44
N LYS A 3 32.23 -20.01 -35.69
CA LYS A 3 32.24 -20.08 -34.21
C LYS A 3 31.97 -18.72 -33.51
N ARG A 4 32.38 -17.59 -34.14
CA ARG A 4 32.18 -16.25 -33.55
C ARG A 4 30.72 -15.74 -33.64
N VAL A 5 29.97 -16.19 -34.64
CA VAL A 5 28.56 -15.85 -34.85
C VAL A 5 27.66 -16.55 -33.80
N LEU A 6 27.99 -17.79 -33.42
CA LEU A 6 27.22 -18.56 -32.42
C LEU A 6 27.34 -17.96 -31.00
N ILE A 7 28.53 -17.40 -30.64
CA ILE A 7 28.70 -16.76 -29.33
C ILE A 7 27.95 -15.42 -29.25
N ALA A 8 27.93 -14.64 -30.33
CA ALA A 8 27.15 -13.39 -30.39
C ALA A 8 25.62 -13.63 -30.28
N LEU A 9 25.12 -14.70 -30.90
CA LEU A 9 23.68 -15.07 -30.82
C LEU A 9 23.31 -15.56 -29.42
N ALA A 10 24.16 -16.27 -28.69
CA ALA A 10 23.97 -16.72 -27.33
C ALA A 10 23.89 -15.52 -26.32
N ILE A 11 24.69 -14.47 -26.54
CA ILE A 11 24.68 -13.26 -25.70
C ILE A 11 23.43 -12.43 -25.96
N ILE A 12 22.91 -12.38 -27.18
CA ILE A 12 21.66 -11.66 -27.49
C ILE A 12 20.44 -12.36 -26.90
N LEU A 13 20.43 -13.69 -26.86
CA LEU A 13 19.33 -14.47 -26.27
C LEU A 13 19.29 -14.41 -24.74
N SER A 14 20.41 -14.17 -24.06
CA SER A 14 20.44 -14.04 -22.59
C SER A 14 19.92 -12.66 -22.08
N SER A 15 19.79 -11.68 -22.93
CA SER A 15 19.32 -10.34 -22.57
C SER A 15 17.79 -10.20 -22.51
N PHE A 16 17.02 -11.21 -22.91
CA PHE A 16 15.55 -11.14 -22.97
C PHE A 16 14.82 -11.74 -21.75
N PHE A 17 15.54 -12.26 -20.77
CA PHE A 17 14.93 -12.71 -19.52
C PHE A 17 15.00 -11.65 -18.40
N ALA A 18 14.79 -10.38 -18.72
CA ALA A 18 14.30 -9.47 -17.71
C ALA A 18 12.84 -9.86 -17.44
N GLY A 19 12.63 -10.88 -16.62
CA GLY A 19 11.30 -11.32 -16.21
C GLY A 19 10.56 -10.13 -15.63
N ALA A 20 9.46 -9.72 -16.27
CA ALA A 20 8.58 -8.72 -15.68
C ALA A 20 8.20 -9.24 -14.30
N GLN A 21 8.62 -8.54 -13.25
CA GLN A 21 8.27 -8.92 -11.89
C GLN A 21 6.75 -9.03 -11.78
N ALA A 22 6.27 -10.14 -11.23
CA ALA A 22 4.84 -10.39 -11.09
C ALA A 22 4.16 -9.24 -10.34
N ASN A 23 2.98 -8.84 -10.78
CA ASN A 23 2.20 -7.84 -10.08
C ASN A 23 1.75 -8.39 -8.72
N LEU A 24 2.25 -7.80 -7.63
CA LEU A 24 1.93 -8.20 -6.27
C LEU A 24 0.65 -7.54 -5.73
N SER A 25 -0.06 -6.71 -6.52
CA SER A 25 -1.32 -6.11 -6.06
C SER A 25 -2.32 -7.18 -5.65
N GLY A 26 -2.95 -6.97 -4.51
CA GLY A 26 -3.95 -7.86 -3.94
C GLY A 26 -3.93 -7.86 -2.43
N THR A 27 -4.78 -8.73 -1.86
CA THR A 27 -4.91 -8.91 -0.42
C THR A 27 -4.27 -10.22 0.00
N TYR A 28 -3.52 -10.14 1.07
CA TYR A 28 -2.81 -11.23 1.71
C TYR A 28 -3.26 -11.33 3.16
N GLY A 29 -3.28 -12.52 3.71
CA GLY A 29 -3.68 -12.72 5.09
C GLY A 29 -2.88 -13.81 5.78
N TYR A 30 -2.72 -13.67 7.08
CA TYR A 30 -2.26 -14.74 7.94
C TYR A 30 -3.21 -14.92 9.13
N SER A 31 -3.22 -16.10 9.71
CA SER A 31 -3.90 -16.35 10.97
C SER A 31 -3.20 -17.46 11.73
N MET A 32 -3.15 -17.32 13.04
CA MET A 32 -2.61 -18.32 13.95
C MET A 32 -3.73 -18.91 14.80
N LYS A 33 -3.50 -20.10 15.32
CA LYS A 33 -4.41 -20.71 16.29
C LYS A 33 -4.37 -19.94 17.61
N ILE A 34 -5.49 -20.00 18.35
CA ILE A 34 -5.55 -19.49 19.70
C ILE A 34 -4.57 -20.29 20.57
N GLU A 35 -3.76 -19.58 21.35
CA GLU A 35 -2.96 -20.18 22.41
C GLU A 35 -3.76 -20.10 23.71
N GLY A 36 -4.06 -21.26 24.31
CA GLY A 36 -4.84 -21.36 25.52
C GLY A 36 -6.27 -21.87 25.32
N ASN A 37 -7.09 -21.74 26.37
CA ASN A 37 -8.48 -22.21 26.36
C ASN A 37 -9.43 -20.98 26.47
N PRO A 38 -10.11 -20.59 25.40
CA PRO A 38 -11.03 -19.45 25.41
C PRO A 38 -12.35 -19.77 26.18
N GLY A 39 -12.54 -20.96 26.68
CA GLY A 39 -13.75 -21.34 27.41
C GLY A 39 -14.99 -21.29 26.51
N ASN A 40 -15.98 -20.45 26.91
CA ASN A 40 -17.24 -20.29 26.19
C ASN A 40 -17.22 -19.12 25.13
N ASP A 41 -16.09 -18.50 24.93
CA ASP A 41 -15.95 -17.41 23.92
C ASP A 41 -15.96 -18.03 22.50
N LYS A 42 -17.15 -18.05 21.88
CA LYS A 42 -17.37 -18.63 20.54
C LYS A 42 -16.74 -17.79 19.43
N ASP A 43 -16.46 -16.51 19.69
CA ASP A 43 -15.90 -15.55 18.74
C ASP A 43 -14.39 -15.41 18.92
N ALA A 44 -13.81 -16.17 19.83
CA ALA A 44 -12.37 -16.14 20.06
C ALA A 44 -11.58 -16.46 18.79
N THR A 45 -10.64 -15.62 18.48
CA THR A 45 -9.69 -15.81 17.36
C THR A 45 -8.27 -15.66 17.86
N GLY A 46 -7.33 -16.38 17.26
CA GLY A 46 -5.91 -16.16 17.49
C GLY A 46 -5.40 -14.90 16.75
N PRO A 47 -4.10 -14.65 16.84
CA PRO A 47 -3.46 -13.58 16.07
C PRO A 47 -3.74 -13.71 14.59
N LYS A 48 -4.04 -12.58 13.93
CA LYS A 48 -4.28 -12.52 12.49
C LYS A 48 -3.88 -11.17 11.93
N GLY A 49 -3.62 -11.14 10.63
CA GLY A 49 -3.31 -9.90 9.91
C GLY A 49 -3.79 -9.93 8.48
N THR A 50 -4.03 -8.75 7.95
CA THR A 50 -4.37 -8.50 6.55
C THR A 50 -3.41 -7.47 5.98
N LEU A 51 -2.79 -7.79 4.85
CA LEU A 51 -1.95 -6.90 4.06
C LEU A 51 -2.61 -6.66 2.71
N VAL A 52 -2.87 -5.40 2.36
CA VAL A 52 -3.28 -4.99 1.01
C VAL A 52 -2.09 -4.35 0.32
N LEU A 53 -1.82 -4.73 -0.92
CA LEU A 53 -0.85 -4.09 -1.80
C LEU A 53 -1.53 -3.56 -3.04
N LEU A 54 -1.30 -2.29 -3.40
CA LEU A 54 -1.70 -1.68 -4.67
C LEU A 54 -0.48 -1.11 -5.39
N ARG A 55 -0.29 -1.55 -6.63
CA ARG A 55 0.85 -1.12 -7.46
C ARG A 55 0.71 0.36 -7.82
N MET A 56 1.72 1.14 -7.50
CA MET A 56 1.87 2.54 -7.88
C MET A 56 2.66 2.67 -9.19
N GLU A 57 3.89 2.18 -9.19
CA GLU A 57 4.85 2.16 -10.31
C GLU A 57 5.52 0.79 -10.36
N ASP A 58 6.57 0.64 -11.18
CA ASP A 58 7.33 -0.59 -11.22
C ASP A 58 7.94 -0.89 -9.85
N ASN A 59 7.59 -2.05 -9.31
CA ASN A 59 8.04 -2.55 -8.01
C ASN A 59 7.70 -1.69 -6.79
N LYS A 60 7.02 -0.57 -6.95
CA LYS A 60 6.57 0.32 -5.90
C LYS A 60 5.09 0.09 -5.60
N TYR A 61 4.79 -0.09 -4.32
CA TYR A 61 3.44 -0.43 -3.85
C TYR A 61 3.04 0.46 -2.69
N ARG A 62 1.80 0.93 -2.70
CA ARG A 62 1.08 1.39 -1.52
C ARG A 62 0.65 0.16 -0.75
N PHE A 63 0.79 0.17 0.58
CA PHE A 63 0.31 -0.91 1.42
C PHE A 63 -0.56 -0.40 2.56
N TRP A 64 -1.48 -1.24 3.00
CA TRP A 64 -2.25 -1.12 4.24
C TRP A 64 -2.11 -2.44 4.98
N LEU A 65 -1.83 -2.36 6.27
CA LEU A 65 -1.57 -3.51 7.13
C LEU A 65 -2.38 -3.40 8.40
N ASP A 66 -3.32 -4.33 8.58
CA ASP A 66 -4.14 -4.47 9.78
C ASP A 66 -3.74 -5.73 10.50
N VAL A 67 -3.52 -5.65 11.79
CA VAL A 67 -3.11 -6.78 12.63
C VAL A 67 -3.87 -6.81 13.94
N THR A 68 -4.10 -7.99 14.51
CA THR A 68 -4.66 -8.16 15.84
C THR A 68 -4.01 -9.34 16.55
N ILE A 69 -3.81 -9.18 17.86
CA ILE A 69 -3.31 -10.27 18.69
C ILE A 69 -4.39 -11.33 18.96
N GLY A 70 -5.68 -10.98 18.78
CA GLY A 70 -6.79 -11.88 19.09
C GLY A 70 -7.02 -12.07 20.59
N TRP A 71 -7.64 -13.20 20.95
CA TRP A 71 -7.94 -13.55 22.34
C TRP A 71 -6.66 -13.69 23.17
N PRO A 72 -6.64 -13.22 24.46
CA PRO A 72 -7.77 -12.66 25.19
C PRO A 72 -7.89 -11.12 25.09
N ASN A 73 -6.94 -10.42 24.54
CA ASN A 73 -6.83 -8.96 24.65
C ASN A 73 -7.45 -8.20 23.46
N TYR A 74 -7.52 -8.83 22.29
CA TYR A 74 -8.06 -8.24 21.04
C TYR A 74 -7.46 -6.89 20.63
N ASN A 75 -6.25 -6.58 21.13
CA ASN A 75 -5.55 -5.37 20.69
C ASN A 75 -5.30 -5.42 19.17
N VAL A 76 -5.43 -4.26 18.56
CA VAL A 76 -5.26 -4.10 17.12
C VAL A 76 -4.08 -3.19 16.81
N GLY A 77 -3.63 -3.22 15.57
CA GLY A 77 -2.63 -2.32 15.03
C GLY A 77 -2.89 -2.09 13.55
N GLU A 78 -2.73 -0.86 13.12
CA GLU A 78 -2.90 -0.45 11.74
C GLU A 78 -1.69 0.40 11.33
N THR A 79 -1.16 0.16 10.14
CA THR A 79 -0.15 1.03 9.53
C THR A 79 -0.23 0.95 8.03
N ASP A 80 0.11 2.02 7.38
CA ASP A 80 0.10 2.12 5.93
C ASP A 80 1.32 2.89 5.44
N GLY A 81 1.63 2.76 4.17
CA GLY A 81 2.79 3.44 3.61
C GLY A 81 3.12 2.99 2.20
N THR A 82 4.34 3.28 1.81
CA THR A 82 4.85 2.92 0.48
C THR A 82 6.11 2.08 0.62
N ILE A 83 6.18 0.99 -0.14
CA ILE A 83 7.34 0.11 -0.19
C ILE A 83 7.78 -0.12 -1.64
N THR A 84 9.08 -0.39 -1.83
CA THR A 84 9.63 -0.76 -3.13
C THR A 84 10.35 -2.09 -3.01
N PHE A 85 9.93 -3.08 -3.80
CA PHE A 85 10.59 -4.38 -3.83
C PHE A 85 11.85 -4.34 -4.70
N VAL A 86 12.96 -4.80 -4.11
CA VAL A 86 14.24 -5.01 -4.79
C VAL A 86 14.71 -6.42 -4.45
N ASN A 87 14.91 -7.27 -5.44
CA ASN A 87 15.31 -8.68 -5.25
C ASN A 87 14.41 -9.39 -4.20
N ASP A 88 13.11 -9.32 -4.40
CA ASP A 88 12.08 -9.94 -3.54
C ASP A 88 12.01 -9.43 -2.09
N THR A 89 12.69 -8.34 -1.78
CA THR A 89 12.67 -7.72 -0.45
C THR A 89 12.23 -6.26 -0.53
N ALA A 90 11.53 -5.79 0.50
CA ALA A 90 11.19 -4.38 0.68
C ALA A 90 11.34 -3.98 2.15
N SER A 91 11.40 -2.68 2.40
CA SER A 91 11.41 -2.11 3.75
C SER A 91 10.50 -0.92 3.81
N PHE A 92 9.70 -0.85 4.85
CA PHE A 92 9.05 0.36 5.30
C PHE A 92 9.87 0.92 6.45
N ASP A 93 10.10 2.22 6.43
CA ASP A 93 10.85 2.95 7.44
C ASP A 93 10.31 4.39 7.46
N ASN A 94 9.64 4.77 8.54
CA ASN A 94 9.09 6.11 8.70
C ASN A 94 9.99 7.04 9.54
N THR A 95 11.30 6.79 9.60
CA THR A 95 12.27 7.60 10.35
C THR A 95 12.19 9.09 9.99
N PHE A 96 11.74 9.45 8.79
CA PHE A 96 11.53 10.84 8.39
C PHE A 96 10.34 11.50 9.08
N GLU A 97 9.34 10.73 9.51
CA GLU A 97 8.16 11.22 10.22
C GLU A 97 8.42 11.28 11.72
N ASP A 98 9.05 10.23 12.26
CA ASP A 98 9.49 10.18 13.66
C ASP A 98 10.90 9.54 13.77
N ALA A 99 11.91 10.40 13.88
CA ALA A 99 13.30 9.95 14.04
C ALA A 99 13.58 9.32 15.40
N THR A 100 12.73 9.52 16.40
CA THR A 100 12.93 9.04 17.77
C THR A 100 12.37 7.64 17.98
N THR A 101 11.25 7.33 17.32
CA THR A 101 10.55 6.05 17.44
C THR A 101 10.10 5.49 16.07
N PRO A 102 11.04 5.23 15.14
CA PRO A 102 10.69 4.83 13.80
C PRO A 102 9.98 3.47 13.78
N CYS A 103 8.94 3.36 12.95
CA CYS A 103 8.38 2.08 12.57
C CYS A 103 9.21 1.47 11.45
N ILE A 104 9.78 0.29 11.67
CA ILE A 104 10.58 -0.40 10.67
C ILE A 104 10.01 -1.81 10.44
N LEU A 105 9.50 -2.05 9.22
CA LEU A 105 8.99 -3.33 8.78
C LEU A 105 9.82 -3.85 7.59
N LYS A 106 10.17 -5.12 7.60
CA LYS A 106 10.80 -5.82 6.47
C LYS A 106 9.80 -6.75 5.81
N PHE A 107 9.76 -6.71 4.50
CA PHE A 107 8.92 -7.55 3.66
C PHE A 107 9.81 -8.45 2.81
N LYS A 108 9.50 -9.74 2.75
CA LYS A 108 10.20 -10.71 1.90
C LYS A 108 9.19 -11.54 1.12
N LEU A 109 9.28 -11.49 -0.20
CA LEU A 109 8.47 -12.31 -1.08
C LEU A 109 9.02 -13.74 -1.13
N ASN A 110 8.18 -14.72 -0.83
CA ASN A 110 8.47 -16.14 -0.92
C ASN A 110 7.39 -16.81 -1.79
N GLY A 111 7.57 -16.80 -3.11
CA GLY A 111 6.56 -17.26 -4.06
C GLY A 111 5.28 -16.42 -4.02
N THR A 112 4.18 -16.95 -3.51
CA THR A 112 2.89 -16.24 -3.37
C THR A 112 2.63 -15.72 -1.95
N THR A 113 3.61 -15.84 -1.05
CA THR A 113 3.53 -15.43 0.35
C THR A 113 4.48 -14.27 0.59
N ILE A 114 4.06 -13.32 1.41
CA ILE A 114 4.90 -12.21 1.86
C ILE A 114 5.15 -12.41 3.36
N ASN A 115 6.40 -12.64 3.72
CA ASN A 115 6.82 -12.65 5.11
C ASN A 115 7.04 -11.20 5.56
N ILE A 116 6.45 -10.82 6.69
CA ILE A 116 6.68 -9.54 7.36
C ILE A 116 7.44 -9.80 8.65
N ASN A 117 8.42 -8.95 8.94
CA ASN A 117 9.19 -8.95 10.18
C ASN A 117 9.32 -7.52 10.70
N SER A 118 8.88 -7.30 11.93
CA SER A 118 8.99 -6.01 12.63
C SER A 118 10.37 -5.90 13.26
N LEU A 119 11.11 -4.83 12.92
CA LEU A 119 12.42 -4.52 13.52
C LEU A 119 12.31 -3.49 14.64
N SER A 120 11.17 -2.85 14.81
CA SER A 120 10.85 -1.90 15.86
C SER A 120 9.85 -2.47 16.85
N THR A 121 9.63 -1.79 17.97
CA THR A 121 8.57 -2.17 18.91
C THR A 121 7.18 -1.94 18.31
N SER A 122 6.17 -2.63 18.80
CA SER A 122 4.78 -2.47 18.34
C SER A 122 4.29 -1.02 18.42
N PHE A 123 4.63 -0.31 19.48
CA PHE A 123 4.22 1.09 19.68
C PHE A 123 4.79 2.05 18.61
N ASN A 124 5.98 1.77 18.10
CA ASN A 124 6.58 2.59 17.04
C ASN A 124 5.79 2.55 15.73
N CYS A 125 5.05 1.46 15.49
CA CYS A 125 4.18 1.30 14.32
C CYS A 125 2.72 1.69 14.60
N GLY A 126 2.42 2.31 15.75
CA GLY A 126 1.04 2.62 16.14
C GLY A 126 0.24 1.40 16.58
N PHE A 127 0.89 0.26 16.82
CA PHE A 127 0.21 -0.97 17.23
C PHE A 127 -0.08 -0.98 18.73
N GLY A 128 -1.20 -1.59 19.10
CA GLY A 128 -1.55 -1.82 20.49
C GLY A 128 -0.57 -2.74 21.20
N ASN A 129 -0.68 -2.78 22.54
CA ASN A 129 0.21 -3.59 23.38
C ASN A 129 0.20 -5.07 22.98
N GLY A 130 1.39 -5.62 22.74
CA GLY A 130 1.61 -7.01 22.35
C GLY A 130 1.25 -7.35 20.89
N VAL A 131 0.76 -6.39 20.10
CA VAL A 131 0.49 -6.58 18.69
C VAL A 131 1.79 -6.43 17.90
N ASN A 132 2.02 -7.31 16.92
CA ASN A 132 3.11 -7.19 15.97
C ASN A 132 2.62 -7.61 14.57
N ALA A 133 3.39 -7.26 13.55
CA ALA A 133 3.08 -7.58 12.17
C ALA A 133 3.74 -8.88 11.68
N ASP A 134 4.50 -9.56 12.53
CA ASP A 134 5.30 -10.72 12.12
C ASP A 134 4.42 -11.88 11.66
N GLY A 135 4.71 -12.39 10.48
CA GLY A 135 3.97 -13.52 9.94
C GLY A 135 4.18 -13.75 8.46
N ASP A 136 3.64 -14.88 8.00
CA ASP A 136 3.62 -15.28 6.60
C ASP A 136 2.22 -15.00 6.01
N TYR A 137 2.11 -13.89 5.29
CA TYR A 137 0.87 -13.44 4.65
C TYR A 137 0.70 -14.13 3.30
N ALA A 138 -0.17 -15.12 3.25
CA ALA A 138 -0.50 -15.81 2.00
C ALA A 138 -1.52 -15.02 1.18
N ARG A 139 -1.35 -14.97 -0.14
CA ARG A 139 -2.32 -14.32 -1.04
C ARG A 139 -3.69 -14.98 -0.88
N LEU A 140 -4.73 -14.20 -0.63
CA LEU A 140 -6.09 -14.73 -0.46
C LEU A 140 -6.58 -15.36 -1.78
N LYS A 141 -7.21 -16.53 -1.69
CA LYS A 141 -7.81 -17.22 -2.84
C LYS A 141 -8.96 -16.41 -3.43
N THR A 142 -9.82 -15.86 -2.56
CA THR A 142 -10.88 -14.94 -2.95
C THR A 142 -10.44 -13.54 -2.58
N GLN A 143 -10.19 -12.71 -3.58
CA GLN A 143 -9.77 -11.32 -3.39
C GLN A 143 -10.98 -10.44 -3.09
N PRO A 144 -10.93 -9.59 -2.04
CA PRO A 144 -11.96 -8.58 -1.82
C PRO A 144 -11.95 -7.57 -2.97
N VAL A 145 -13.08 -6.90 -3.15
CA VAL A 145 -13.19 -5.82 -4.14
C VAL A 145 -12.54 -4.58 -3.55
N LEU A 146 -11.41 -4.18 -4.11
CA LEU A 146 -10.72 -2.95 -3.79
C LEU A 146 -11.21 -1.85 -4.75
N ASN A 147 -11.94 -0.88 -4.23
CA ASN A 147 -12.51 0.24 -4.96
C ASN A 147 -12.52 1.51 -4.09
N ASN A 148 -13.13 2.60 -4.56
CA ASN A 148 -13.18 3.85 -3.79
C ASN A 148 -14.02 3.75 -2.51
N ASP A 149 -15.00 2.86 -2.43
CA ASP A 149 -15.77 2.65 -1.20
C ASP A 149 -14.91 1.95 -0.14
N TRP A 150 -14.01 1.05 -0.58
CA TRP A 150 -12.98 0.49 0.29
C TRP A 150 -12.00 1.59 0.75
N LEU A 151 -11.45 2.41 -0.16
CA LEU A 151 -10.57 3.54 0.22
C LEU A 151 -11.23 4.51 1.21
N LYS A 152 -12.52 4.80 1.05
CA LYS A 152 -13.25 5.64 2.00
C LYS A 152 -13.36 5.04 3.41
N LYS A 153 -13.35 3.72 3.53
CA LYS A 153 -13.31 3.07 4.85
C LYS A 153 -11.93 3.16 5.48
N GLU A 154 -10.89 2.95 4.68
CA GLU A 154 -9.50 3.09 5.15
C GLU A 154 -9.21 4.54 5.58
N TYR A 155 -9.71 5.52 4.83
CA TYR A 155 -9.53 6.95 5.10
C TYR A 155 -10.83 7.61 5.60
N HIS A 156 -11.52 6.97 6.55
CA HIS A 156 -12.85 7.39 7.02
C HIS A 156 -12.91 8.83 7.60
N GLN A 157 -11.77 9.39 8.01
CA GLN A 157 -11.65 10.76 8.51
C GLN A 157 -11.28 11.78 7.41
N SER A 158 -10.93 11.31 6.21
CA SER A 158 -10.50 12.19 5.12
C SER A 158 -11.70 12.87 4.46
N PRO A 159 -11.70 14.20 4.35
CA PRO A 159 -12.78 14.92 3.69
C PRO A 159 -12.82 14.62 2.19
N THR A 160 -14.00 14.80 1.59
CA THR A 160 -14.17 14.68 0.14
C THR A 160 -13.93 16.05 -0.51
N ILE A 161 -13.22 16.03 -1.65
CA ILE A 161 -13.04 17.19 -2.52
C ILE A 161 -13.75 16.95 -3.85
N THR A 162 -14.16 18.04 -4.52
CA THR A 162 -14.72 18.00 -5.86
C THR A 162 -13.82 18.77 -6.82
N ILE A 163 -13.52 18.19 -7.97
CA ILE A 163 -12.76 18.85 -9.03
C ILE A 163 -13.62 19.96 -9.68
N THR A 164 -13.08 21.17 -9.73
CA THR A 164 -13.78 22.36 -10.28
C THR A 164 -13.25 22.76 -11.64
N SER A 165 -11.98 22.50 -11.95
CA SER A 165 -11.36 22.75 -13.25
C SER A 165 -11.76 21.70 -14.30
N ASN A 166 -11.73 22.06 -15.58
CA ASN A 166 -12.00 21.10 -16.64
C ASN A 166 -10.97 19.95 -16.66
N LYS A 167 -9.77 20.20 -16.14
CA LYS A 167 -8.68 19.24 -16.09
C LYS A 167 -7.75 19.57 -14.92
N ALA A 168 -7.79 18.76 -13.87
CA ALA A 168 -6.89 18.82 -12.72
C ALA A 168 -5.75 17.82 -12.92
N GLU A 169 -4.54 18.29 -13.23
CA GLU A 169 -3.36 17.43 -13.40
C GLU A 169 -2.87 16.91 -12.06
N LEU A 170 -2.34 15.67 -12.07
CA LEU A 170 -1.68 15.05 -10.95
C LEU A 170 -0.17 15.28 -11.00
N PHE A 171 0.39 15.54 -9.83
CA PHE A 171 1.82 15.78 -9.62
C PHE A 171 2.40 14.74 -8.65
N GLN A 172 3.70 14.45 -8.81
CA GLN A 172 4.42 13.50 -7.96
C GLN A 172 4.85 14.12 -6.63
N ASP A 173 4.94 15.45 -6.56
CA ASP A 173 5.43 16.19 -5.39
C ASP A 173 4.37 17.14 -4.84
N GLU A 174 4.49 17.42 -3.56
CA GLU A 174 3.59 18.28 -2.78
C GLU A 174 3.56 19.75 -3.24
N ASN A 175 4.57 20.20 -3.98
CA ASN A 175 4.62 21.57 -4.50
C ASN A 175 3.87 21.71 -5.83
N GLY A 176 3.42 20.59 -6.44
CA GLY A 176 2.73 20.59 -7.72
C GLY A 176 3.62 21.03 -8.89
N LEU A 177 4.91 20.66 -8.86
CA LEU A 177 5.91 21.07 -9.85
C LEU A 177 6.35 19.92 -10.76
N ARG A 178 6.31 18.65 -10.30
CA ARG A 178 6.73 17.48 -11.07
C ARG A 178 5.52 16.69 -11.56
N PRO A 179 5.08 16.87 -12.80
CA PRO A 179 4.01 16.07 -13.38
C PRO A 179 4.46 14.61 -13.55
N PHE A 180 3.52 13.67 -13.60
CA PHE A 180 3.82 12.30 -14.00
C PHE A 180 4.26 12.25 -15.47
N THR A 181 5.19 11.35 -15.82
CA THR A 181 5.67 11.14 -17.20
C THR A 181 4.51 10.84 -18.15
N LYS A 182 3.57 9.98 -17.73
CA LYS A 182 2.27 9.82 -18.39
C LYS A 182 1.28 10.72 -17.67
N LYS A 183 0.89 11.82 -18.34
CA LYS A 183 -0.07 12.78 -17.78
C LYS A 183 -1.32 12.07 -17.29
N GLN A 184 -1.60 12.20 -15.99
CA GLN A 184 -2.81 11.75 -15.34
C GLN A 184 -3.58 13.00 -14.89
N TYR A 185 -4.90 12.94 -14.97
CA TYR A 185 -5.76 14.05 -14.56
C TYR A 185 -7.14 13.55 -14.17
N PHE A 186 -7.82 14.36 -13.38
CA PHE A 186 -9.24 14.26 -13.11
C PHE A 186 -10.00 15.35 -13.84
N VAL A 187 -11.31 15.16 -14.01
CA VAL A 187 -12.16 16.10 -14.73
C VAL A 187 -13.18 16.74 -13.78
N LYS A 188 -13.75 17.86 -14.22
CA LYS A 188 -14.74 18.60 -13.46
C LYS A 188 -15.90 17.71 -13.00
N GLY A 189 -16.19 17.76 -11.71
CA GLY A 189 -17.23 16.98 -11.07
C GLY A 189 -16.75 15.68 -10.42
N ASP A 190 -15.51 15.21 -10.70
CA ASP A 190 -14.95 14.06 -10.01
C ASP A 190 -14.87 14.35 -8.50
N LYS A 191 -15.21 13.33 -7.69
CA LYS A 191 -15.15 13.38 -6.22
C LYS A 191 -14.02 12.48 -5.75
N LEU A 192 -13.12 13.03 -4.93
CA LEU A 192 -11.91 12.39 -4.45
C LEU A 192 -11.78 12.57 -2.94
N LEU A 193 -10.93 11.77 -2.30
CA LEU A 193 -10.54 11.95 -0.90
C LEU A 193 -9.37 12.94 -0.80
N SER A 194 -9.41 13.83 0.18
CA SER A 194 -8.27 14.64 0.59
C SER A 194 -7.55 13.91 1.71
N ILE A 195 -6.48 13.21 1.38
CA ILE A 195 -5.74 12.37 2.33
C ILE A 195 -4.68 13.19 3.08
N ALA A 196 -4.01 14.10 2.37
CA ALA A 196 -3.07 15.03 2.95
C ALA A 196 -3.15 16.39 2.22
N GLU A 197 -2.76 17.45 2.91
CA GLU A 197 -2.81 18.80 2.37
C GLU A 197 -1.55 19.59 2.68
N THR A 198 -1.18 20.45 1.73
CA THR A 198 -0.24 21.55 1.94
C THR A 198 -0.97 22.88 1.80
N GLU A 199 -0.25 23.98 1.84
CA GLU A 199 -0.82 25.29 1.52
C GLU A 199 -1.39 25.34 0.08
N LYS A 200 -0.75 24.67 -0.89
CA LYS A 200 -1.01 24.82 -2.34
C LYS A 200 -1.65 23.60 -2.99
N THR A 201 -1.54 22.43 -2.38
CA THR A 201 -1.93 21.16 -3.00
C THR A 201 -2.67 20.25 -2.03
N VAL A 202 -3.38 19.28 -2.60
CA VAL A 202 -4.07 18.20 -1.90
C VAL A 202 -3.59 16.87 -2.45
N TYR A 203 -3.21 15.94 -1.58
CA TYR A 203 -2.89 14.56 -1.97
C TYR A 203 -4.15 13.71 -2.00
N THR A 204 -4.29 12.93 -3.05
CA THR A 204 -5.43 12.03 -3.25
C THR A 204 -5.00 10.66 -3.73
N GLU A 205 -5.81 9.67 -3.41
CA GLU A 205 -5.73 8.31 -3.92
C GLU A 205 -7.09 7.90 -4.48
N PHE A 206 -7.09 7.13 -5.56
CA PHE A 206 -8.29 6.74 -6.29
C PHE A 206 -8.10 5.38 -6.95
N ILE A 207 -9.12 4.53 -6.91
CA ILE A 207 -9.14 3.26 -7.63
C ILE A 207 -10.16 3.39 -8.78
N SER A 208 -9.66 3.33 -10.03
CA SER A 208 -10.51 3.40 -11.21
C SER A 208 -11.43 2.18 -11.33
N ALA A 209 -12.46 2.27 -12.16
CA ALA A 209 -13.36 1.15 -12.44
C ALA A 209 -12.63 -0.09 -13.00
N SER A 210 -11.45 0.10 -13.63
CA SER A 210 -10.60 -1.00 -14.09
C SER A 210 -9.68 -1.57 -13.01
N GLY A 211 -9.78 -1.10 -11.75
CA GLY A 211 -8.92 -1.52 -10.64
C GLY A 211 -7.52 -0.87 -10.65
N LYS A 212 -7.29 0.14 -11.51
CA LYS A 212 -6.02 0.84 -11.53
C LYS A 212 -5.96 1.82 -10.37
N PHE A 213 -4.90 1.75 -9.56
CA PHE A 213 -4.60 2.70 -8.52
C PHE A 213 -4.00 3.98 -9.11
N ILE A 214 -4.58 5.12 -8.77
CA ILE A 214 -4.21 6.47 -9.21
C ILE A 214 -3.97 7.29 -7.95
N TYR A 215 -2.88 8.03 -7.91
CA TYR A 215 -2.48 8.81 -6.74
C TYR A 215 -1.69 10.04 -7.17
N GLY A 216 -1.62 11.02 -6.29
CA GLY A 216 -0.79 12.19 -6.51
C GLY A 216 -1.37 13.47 -5.90
N TRP A 217 -0.66 14.55 -6.12
CA TRP A 217 -1.00 15.88 -5.65
C TRP A 217 -1.77 16.65 -6.70
N ILE A 218 -2.80 17.36 -6.30
CA ILE A 218 -3.63 18.24 -7.14
C ILE A 218 -3.51 19.67 -6.57
N LYS A 219 -3.46 20.68 -7.44
CA LYS A 219 -3.45 22.08 -7.00
C LYS A 219 -4.79 22.43 -6.33
N LYS A 220 -4.76 23.14 -5.20
CA LYS A 220 -5.98 23.60 -4.51
C LYS A 220 -6.84 24.52 -5.36
N THR A 221 -6.27 25.20 -6.35
CA THR A 221 -7.01 26.01 -7.33
C THR A 221 -7.96 25.18 -8.21
N ASP A 222 -7.72 23.88 -8.33
CA ASP A 222 -8.49 22.97 -9.17
C ASP A 222 -9.59 22.21 -8.41
N VAL A 223 -9.69 22.39 -7.09
CA VAL A 223 -10.60 21.65 -6.23
C VAL A 223 -11.46 22.57 -5.35
N LYS A 224 -12.58 22.05 -4.89
CA LYS A 224 -13.39 22.60 -3.80
C LYS A 224 -13.53 21.55 -2.71
N MET A 225 -13.22 21.94 -1.47
CA MET A 225 -13.55 21.12 -0.30
C MET A 225 -15.06 21.00 -0.19
N MET A 226 -15.54 19.81 0.08
CA MET A 226 -16.94 19.64 0.46
C MET A 226 -17.00 19.82 1.97
N ASP A 227 -17.84 20.74 2.44
CA ASP A 227 -18.13 20.87 3.86
C ASP A 227 -18.64 19.51 4.34
N SER A 228 -18.12 19.03 5.47
CA SER A 228 -18.65 17.84 6.15
C SER A 228 -20.07 18.15 6.59
N GLU A 229 -21.06 17.48 5.99
CA GLU A 229 -22.43 17.50 6.45
C GLU A 229 -22.55 16.83 7.84
#